data_cc3252a07ed8fae517e4fbf8d95bfa93
#
_entry.id   cc3252a07ed8fae517e4fbf8d95bfa93
#
_cell.length_a   1.000
_cell.length_b   1.000
_cell.length_c   1.000
_cell.angle_alpha   90.00
_cell.angle_beta   90.00
_cell.angle_gamma   90.00
#
_symmetry.space_group_name_H-M   'P 1'
#
loop_
_entity.id
_entity.type
_entity.pdbx_description
1 polymer ?
#
loop_
_entity_poly.entity_id
_entity_poly.type
_entity_poly.pdbx_seq_one_letter_code
_entity_poly.pdbx_strand_id
1 'polypeptide(L)'
;EGMGVSPDGKTVVNTSETTNMAHFIDVEAHEITNNVLVDSRPRFAEFKQDGSEVWVTAEIGGTVSVIDTKTHTIKKKIGFEIPGLAKEAIQPVGVRITKDGKKAFVALGPANRVAEIDGDTYEVKRYILVGQRVWQLAFTPDEKYVIATNGNSNDVTFIDVQSGEPVKSTPVGELPWGVVVQPQ
;
A
#
# COMPACT_ATOMS: atom_id res chain seq x y z
N GLU A 1 12.20 4.78 3.94
CA GLU A 1 11.98 3.80 2.86
C GLU A 1 10.90 4.31 1.89
N GLY A 2 9.65 4.19 2.19
CA GLY A 2 8.59 4.75 1.37
C GLY A 2 8.13 6.11 1.86
N MET A 3 7.55 6.90 0.98
CA MET A 3 7.03 8.22 1.28
C MET A 3 5.65 8.41 0.66
N GLY A 4 4.77 9.07 1.41
CA GLY A 4 3.50 9.59 0.93
C GLY A 4 3.42 11.10 1.09
N VAL A 5 2.79 11.77 0.15
CA VAL A 5 2.56 13.21 0.20
C VAL A 5 1.06 13.44 0.41
N SER A 6 0.71 14.32 1.35
CA SER A 6 -0.69 14.69 1.57
C SER A 6 -1.29 15.36 0.33
N PRO A 7 -2.62 15.23 0.09
CA PRO A 7 -3.26 15.79 -1.09
C PRO A 7 -3.11 17.30 -1.25
N ASP A 8 -2.94 18.03 -0.14
CA ASP A 8 -2.67 19.47 -0.14
C ASP A 8 -1.18 19.84 -0.30
N GLY A 9 -0.30 18.84 -0.39
CA GLY A 9 1.14 19.01 -0.55
C GLY A 9 1.89 19.53 0.68
N LYS A 10 1.24 19.66 1.83
CA LYS A 10 1.85 20.28 3.03
C LYS A 10 2.54 19.31 3.97
N THR A 11 2.20 18.05 3.90
CA THR A 11 2.77 17.00 4.76
C THR A 11 3.35 15.88 3.94
N VAL A 12 4.55 15.45 4.30
CA VAL A 12 5.14 14.20 3.83
C VAL A 12 5.17 13.22 4.99
N VAL A 13 4.75 11.99 4.74
CA VAL A 13 4.97 10.88 5.68
C VAL A 13 6.08 9.99 5.15
N ASN A 14 7.15 9.86 5.90
CA ASN A 14 8.29 8.98 5.60
C ASN A 14 8.27 7.77 6.53
N THR A 15 8.51 6.59 5.98
CA THR A 15 8.63 5.34 6.75
C THR A 15 10.07 5.03 7.10
N SER A 16 10.35 4.70 8.37
CA SER A 16 11.68 4.33 8.86
C SER A 16 11.71 2.87 9.30
N GLU A 17 12.38 2.01 8.52
CA GLU A 17 12.50 0.58 8.81
C GLU A 17 13.23 0.30 10.14
N THR A 18 14.24 1.13 10.45
CA THR A 18 15.09 0.95 11.62
C THR A 18 14.37 1.29 12.92
N THR A 19 13.52 2.32 12.90
CA THR A 19 12.84 2.81 14.10
C THR A 19 11.39 2.34 14.19
N ASN A 20 10.86 1.69 13.15
CA ASN A 20 9.44 1.30 13.04
C ASN A 20 8.48 2.50 13.18
N MET A 21 8.88 3.64 12.61
CA MET A 21 8.13 4.88 12.70
C MET A 21 7.59 5.33 11.34
N ALA A 22 6.44 5.98 11.39
CA ALA A 22 5.96 6.90 10.36
C ALA A 22 6.24 8.33 10.83
N HIS A 23 7.13 9.03 10.14
CA HIS A 23 7.52 10.41 10.46
C HIS A 23 6.66 11.37 9.63
N PHE A 24 5.91 12.23 10.29
CA PHE A 24 5.18 13.32 9.66
C PHE A 24 6.07 14.54 9.56
N ILE A 25 6.27 15.04 8.37
CA ILE A 25 7.17 16.13 8.05
C ILE A 25 6.36 17.28 7.46
N ASP A 26 6.47 18.47 8.06
CA ASP A 26 5.93 19.69 7.49
C ASP A 26 6.81 20.14 6.32
N VAL A 27 6.20 20.33 5.14
CA VAL A 27 6.93 20.65 3.91
C VAL A 27 7.45 22.08 3.91
N GLU A 28 6.74 23.02 4.52
CA GLU A 28 7.14 24.44 4.59
C GLU A 28 8.22 24.66 5.67
N ALA A 29 8.01 24.10 6.84
CA ALA A 29 8.95 24.23 7.96
C ALA A 29 10.21 23.35 7.81
N HIS A 30 10.16 22.29 6.97
CA HIS A 30 11.19 21.27 6.82
C HIS A 30 11.52 20.54 8.15
N GLU A 31 10.52 20.34 8.98
CA GLU A 31 10.66 19.72 10.30
C GLU A 31 9.75 18.50 10.48
N ILE A 32 10.22 17.55 11.31
CA ILE A 32 9.39 16.44 11.75
C ILE A 32 8.43 16.96 12.82
N THR A 33 7.14 16.93 12.54
CA THR A 33 6.10 17.39 13.47
C THR A 33 5.61 16.29 14.39
N ASN A 34 5.56 15.05 13.90
CA ASN A 34 5.08 13.91 14.67
C ASN A 34 5.78 12.60 14.26
N ASN A 35 5.85 11.67 15.21
CA ASN A 35 6.37 10.34 15.05
C ASN A 35 5.33 9.34 15.54
N VAL A 36 4.85 8.47 14.65
CA VAL A 36 3.88 7.43 14.99
C VAL A 36 4.56 6.08 14.94
N LEU A 37 4.59 5.37 16.08
CA LEU A 37 5.10 4.01 16.13
C LEU A 37 4.12 3.07 15.43
N VAL A 38 4.59 2.39 14.38
CA VAL A 38 3.85 1.38 13.63
C VAL A 38 4.48 0.00 13.85
N ASP A 39 4.03 -1.02 13.11
CA ASP A 39 4.63 -2.34 13.25
C ASP A 39 5.95 -2.46 12.46
N SER A 40 6.64 -3.59 12.63
CA SER A 40 8.02 -3.78 12.20
C SER A 40 8.20 -3.65 10.68
N ARG A 41 9.23 -2.91 10.28
CA ARG A 41 9.67 -2.65 8.91
C ARG A 41 8.61 -1.97 8.05
N PRO A 42 8.22 -0.72 8.38
CA PRO A 42 7.28 0.02 7.54
C PRO A 42 7.89 0.35 6.18
N ARG A 43 7.09 0.14 5.09
CA ARG A 43 7.58 0.18 3.70
C ARG A 43 6.98 1.28 2.86
N PHE A 44 5.70 1.59 3.04
CA PHE A 44 5.01 2.55 2.18
C PHE A 44 3.96 3.33 2.96
N ALA A 45 3.68 4.54 2.50
CA ALA A 45 2.65 5.42 3.03
C ALA A 45 1.78 5.95 1.88
N GLU A 46 0.45 5.85 2.03
CA GLU A 46 -0.52 6.35 1.06
C GLU A 46 -1.61 7.13 1.78
N PHE A 47 -1.85 8.37 1.36
CA PHE A 47 -2.94 9.18 1.87
C PHE A 47 -4.26 8.87 1.15
N LYS A 48 -5.37 8.89 1.89
CA LYS A 48 -6.69 9.07 1.26
C LYS A 48 -6.73 10.41 0.55
N GLN A 49 -7.48 10.48 -0.56
CA GLN A 49 -7.58 11.70 -1.38
C GLN A 49 -8.21 12.88 -0.62
N ASP A 50 -9.02 12.62 0.40
CA ASP A 50 -9.59 13.64 1.29
C ASP A 50 -8.62 14.11 2.40
N GLY A 51 -7.44 13.52 2.47
CA GLY A 51 -6.41 13.83 3.46
C GLY A 51 -6.70 13.38 4.88
N SER A 52 -7.81 12.69 5.14
CA SER A 52 -8.24 12.32 6.49
C SER A 52 -7.39 11.22 7.13
N GLU A 53 -6.79 10.37 6.32
CA GLU A 53 -6.05 9.20 6.74
C GLU A 53 -4.78 8.99 5.91
N VAL A 54 -3.76 8.42 6.53
CA VAL A 54 -2.61 7.83 5.85
C VAL A 54 -2.49 6.36 6.26
N TRP A 55 -2.35 5.49 5.27
CA TRP A 55 -2.19 4.05 5.44
C TRP A 55 -0.72 3.68 5.30
N VAL A 56 -0.16 3.04 6.33
CA VAL A 56 1.25 2.66 6.38
C VAL A 56 1.37 1.15 6.47
N THR A 57 2.01 0.56 5.46
CA THR A 57 2.30 -0.88 5.43
C THR A 57 3.53 -1.21 6.28
N ALA A 58 3.51 -2.34 6.98
CA ALA A 58 4.63 -2.88 7.75
C ALA A 58 4.94 -4.31 7.29
N GLU A 59 6.05 -4.47 6.57
CA GLU A 59 6.41 -5.72 5.87
C GLU A 59 6.59 -6.90 6.83
N ILE A 60 7.44 -6.74 7.83
CA ILE A 60 7.72 -7.80 8.82
C ILE A 60 6.60 -7.88 9.86
N GLY A 61 5.98 -6.75 10.18
CA GLY A 61 4.82 -6.71 11.07
C GLY A 61 3.57 -7.38 10.50
N GLY A 62 3.51 -7.56 9.18
CA GLY A 62 2.39 -8.22 8.51
C GLY A 62 1.09 -7.42 8.58
N THR A 63 1.15 -6.10 8.70
CA THR A 63 -0.01 -5.23 8.95
C THR A 63 -0.03 -3.99 8.08
N VAL A 64 -1.19 -3.33 8.05
CA VAL A 64 -1.35 -1.93 7.62
C VAL A 64 -1.88 -1.12 8.80
N SER A 65 -1.19 -0.04 9.15
CA SER A 65 -1.67 0.93 10.14
C SER A 65 -2.43 2.06 9.44
N VAL A 66 -3.69 2.25 9.79
CA VAL A 66 -4.51 3.40 9.35
C VAL A 66 -4.36 4.49 10.41
N ILE A 67 -3.76 5.61 10.04
CA ILE A 67 -3.44 6.72 10.95
C ILE A 67 -4.33 7.91 10.60
N ASP A 68 -4.99 8.47 11.60
CA ASP A 68 -5.71 9.74 11.49
C ASP A 68 -4.70 10.89 11.35
N THR A 69 -4.82 11.68 10.30
CA THR A 69 -3.85 12.73 9.96
C THR A 69 -3.94 13.97 10.86
N LYS A 70 -5.06 14.18 11.54
CA LYS A 70 -5.25 15.32 12.46
C LYS A 70 -4.73 15.03 13.86
N THR A 71 -5.01 13.81 14.34
CA THR A 71 -4.65 13.42 15.71
C THR A 71 -3.33 12.66 15.78
N HIS A 72 -2.80 12.20 14.65
CA HIS A 72 -1.62 11.34 14.52
C HIS A 72 -1.73 10.04 15.35
N THR A 73 -2.95 9.51 15.45
CA THR A 73 -3.24 8.26 16.18
C THR A 73 -3.63 7.15 15.23
N ILE A 74 -3.27 5.91 15.57
CA ILE A 74 -3.69 4.74 14.80
C ILE A 74 -5.18 4.47 15.07
N LYS A 75 -6.02 4.65 14.07
CA LYS A 75 -7.46 4.32 14.10
C LYS A 75 -7.69 2.81 14.01
N LYS A 76 -6.92 2.14 13.18
CA LYS A 76 -7.06 0.71 12.90
C LYS A 76 -5.73 0.09 12.50
N LYS A 77 -5.50 -1.12 12.94
CA LYS A 77 -4.49 -2.02 12.37
C LYS A 77 -5.20 -3.13 11.60
N ILE A 78 -4.83 -3.31 10.33
CA ILE A 78 -5.38 -4.33 9.45
C ILE A 78 -4.35 -5.44 9.36
N GLY A 79 -4.71 -6.63 9.79
CA GLY A 79 -3.93 -7.85 9.62
C GLY A 79 -4.46 -8.69 8.45
N PHE A 80 -3.68 -9.69 8.04
CA PHE A 80 -4.03 -10.56 6.92
C PHE A 80 -3.95 -12.01 7.35
N GLU A 81 -4.93 -12.81 6.93
CA GLU A 81 -4.96 -14.25 7.15
C GLU A 81 -5.32 -14.95 5.85
N ILE A 82 -4.41 -15.78 5.35
CA ILE A 82 -4.62 -16.53 4.11
C ILE A 82 -4.48 -18.03 4.45
N PRO A 83 -5.55 -18.81 4.28
CA PRO A 83 -5.48 -20.25 4.58
C PRO A 83 -4.33 -20.94 3.84
N GLY A 84 -3.54 -21.70 4.58
CA GLY A 84 -2.39 -22.44 4.06
C GLY A 84 -1.09 -21.64 3.93
N LEU A 85 -1.07 -20.37 4.29
CA LEU A 85 0.16 -19.56 4.35
C LEU A 85 0.55 -19.26 5.80
N ALA A 86 1.85 -19.32 6.07
CA ALA A 86 2.40 -18.83 7.32
C ALA A 86 2.32 -17.30 7.37
N LYS A 87 2.15 -16.71 8.57
CA LYS A 87 2.06 -15.26 8.74
C LYS A 87 3.27 -14.52 8.20
N GLU A 88 4.45 -15.10 8.35
CA GLU A 88 5.73 -14.53 7.90
C GLU A 88 5.85 -14.46 6.38
N ALA A 89 5.03 -15.23 5.64
CA ALA A 89 4.94 -15.14 4.18
C ALA A 89 4.01 -14.01 3.71
N ILE A 90 3.26 -13.37 4.59
CA ILE A 90 2.34 -12.28 4.27
C ILE A 90 3.02 -10.97 4.64
N GLN A 91 3.63 -10.34 3.66
CA GLN A 91 4.48 -9.17 3.85
C GLN A 91 3.93 -7.95 3.07
N PRO A 92 3.12 -7.09 3.72
CA PRO A 92 2.56 -5.89 3.07
C PRO A 92 3.65 -4.91 2.64
N VAL A 93 3.63 -4.48 1.37
CA VAL A 93 4.59 -3.53 0.80
C VAL A 93 3.87 -2.34 0.18
N GLY A 94 3.48 -2.42 -1.10
CA GLY A 94 2.74 -1.35 -1.77
C GLY A 94 1.29 -1.26 -1.29
N VAL A 95 0.78 -0.06 -1.15
CA VAL A 95 -0.65 0.21 -0.92
C VAL A 95 -1.12 1.32 -1.86
N ARG A 96 -2.33 1.17 -2.39
CA ARG A 96 -3.02 2.21 -3.17
C ARG A 96 -4.48 2.27 -2.77
N ILE A 97 -5.00 3.49 -2.67
CA ILE A 97 -6.38 3.79 -2.29
C ILE A 97 -7.05 4.48 -3.48
N THR A 98 -8.27 4.07 -3.84
CA THR A 98 -9.06 4.73 -4.90
C THR A 98 -9.36 6.18 -4.53
N LYS A 99 -9.53 7.05 -5.54
CA LYS A 99 -9.81 8.49 -5.32
C LYS A 99 -11.04 8.75 -4.46
N ASP A 100 -12.06 7.87 -4.58
CA ASP A 100 -13.27 7.96 -3.74
C ASP A 100 -13.05 7.40 -2.31
N GLY A 101 -11.87 6.87 -2.02
CA GLY A 101 -11.50 6.32 -0.72
C GLY A 101 -12.19 5.01 -0.33
N LYS A 102 -13.00 4.40 -1.22
CA LYS A 102 -13.84 3.24 -0.89
C LYS A 102 -13.13 1.91 -0.98
N LYS A 103 -12.09 1.83 -1.79
CA LYS A 103 -11.28 0.61 -1.93
C LYS A 103 -9.81 0.90 -1.72
N ALA A 104 -9.14 -0.04 -1.10
CA ALA A 104 -7.68 -0.05 -1.02
C ALA A 104 -7.15 -1.41 -1.49
N PHE A 105 -5.97 -1.37 -2.12
CA PHE A 105 -5.26 -2.56 -2.58
C PHE A 105 -3.89 -2.60 -1.93
N VAL A 106 -3.51 -3.77 -1.38
CA VAL A 106 -2.25 -3.96 -0.68
C VAL A 106 -1.50 -5.16 -1.27
N ALA A 107 -0.28 -4.92 -1.73
CA ALA A 107 0.62 -5.97 -2.18
C ALA A 107 1.17 -6.76 -0.99
N LEU A 108 1.02 -8.09 -0.99
CA LEU A 108 1.36 -8.95 0.15
C LEU A 108 2.67 -9.75 -0.05
N GLY A 109 3.59 -9.23 -0.85
CA GLY A 109 4.94 -9.77 -1.01
C GLY A 109 5.01 -11.25 -1.40
N PRO A 110 5.68 -12.09 -0.60
CA PRO A 110 5.84 -13.53 -0.90
C PRO A 110 4.53 -14.32 -0.91
N ALA A 111 3.44 -13.77 -0.37
CA ALA A 111 2.11 -14.38 -0.48
C ALA A 111 1.59 -14.43 -1.92
N ASN A 112 2.24 -13.70 -2.86
CA ASN A 112 1.87 -13.65 -4.28
C ASN A 112 0.41 -13.20 -4.49
N ARG A 113 -0.06 -12.29 -3.65
CA ARG A 113 -1.44 -11.79 -3.66
C ARG A 113 -1.50 -10.30 -3.43
N VAL A 114 -2.56 -9.73 -3.94
CA VAL A 114 -3.01 -8.39 -3.60
C VAL A 114 -4.29 -8.52 -2.76
N ALA A 115 -4.33 -7.88 -1.59
CA ALA A 115 -5.55 -7.79 -0.81
C ALA A 115 -6.39 -6.60 -1.29
N GLU A 116 -7.69 -6.82 -1.53
CA GLU A 116 -8.69 -5.75 -1.67
C GLU A 116 -9.33 -5.52 -0.31
N ILE A 117 -9.34 -4.27 0.13
CA ILE A 117 -9.83 -3.84 1.44
C ILE A 117 -10.91 -2.78 1.24
N ASP A 118 -11.96 -2.87 2.01
CA ASP A 118 -12.98 -1.84 2.10
C ASP A 118 -12.41 -0.61 2.82
N GLY A 119 -12.43 0.55 2.15
CA GLY A 119 -11.81 1.77 2.65
C GLY A 119 -12.55 2.46 3.80
N ASP A 120 -13.78 2.05 4.11
CA ASP A 120 -14.60 2.60 5.18
C ASP A 120 -14.62 1.67 6.41
N THR A 121 -14.75 0.35 6.18
CA THR A 121 -14.83 -0.63 7.27
C THR A 121 -13.47 -1.24 7.62
N TYR A 122 -12.46 -1.08 6.76
CA TYR A 122 -11.11 -1.67 6.86
C TYR A 122 -11.10 -3.20 6.81
N GLU A 123 -12.17 -3.82 6.32
CA GLU A 123 -12.28 -5.26 6.16
C GLU A 123 -11.60 -5.74 4.88
N VAL A 124 -10.82 -6.82 4.98
CA VAL A 124 -10.29 -7.49 3.80
C VAL A 124 -11.45 -8.21 3.09
N LYS A 125 -11.75 -7.82 1.86
CA LYS A 125 -12.84 -8.39 1.06
C LYS A 125 -12.40 -9.64 0.32
N ARG A 126 -11.18 -9.64 -0.20
CA ARG A 126 -10.63 -10.79 -0.95
C ARG A 126 -9.11 -10.73 -1.08
N TYR A 127 -8.53 -11.86 -1.45
CA TYR A 127 -7.13 -12.00 -1.83
C TYR A 127 -7.04 -12.40 -3.29
N ILE A 128 -6.39 -11.59 -4.11
CA ILE A 128 -6.28 -11.72 -5.55
C ILE A 128 -4.92 -12.33 -5.87
N LEU A 129 -4.89 -13.51 -6.49
CA LEU A 129 -3.64 -14.16 -6.88
C LEU A 129 -3.02 -13.41 -8.07
N VAL A 130 -1.73 -13.10 -7.95
CA VAL A 130 -0.92 -12.42 -8.97
C VAL A 130 0.39 -13.21 -9.21
N GLY A 131 1.36 -12.61 -9.88
CA GLY A 131 2.66 -13.24 -10.05
C GLY A 131 3.48 -13.32 -8.75
N GLN A 132 4.71 -13.83 -8.86
CA GLN A 132 5.54 -14.14 -7.69
C GLN A 132 6.23 -12.88 -7.13
N ARG A 133 6.22 -12.75 -5.80
CA ARG A 133 6.82 -11.65 -5.04
C ARG A 133 6.28 -10.30 -5.50
N VAL A 134 5.02 -10.03 -5.22
CA VAL A 134 4.39 -8.75 -5.54
C VAL A 134 4.98 -7.63 -4.66
N TRP A 135 5.33 -6.48 -5.28
CA TRP A 135 5.98 -5.37 -4.61
C TRP A 135 5.10 -4.11 -4.55
N GLN A 136 4.93 -3.45 -5.68
CA GLN A 136 4.26 -2.16 -5.75
C GLN A 136 3.01 -2.21 -6.63
N LEU A 137 2.18 -1.20 -6.44
CA LEU A 137 0.90 -1.04 -7.12
C LEU A 137 0.80 0.36 -7.73
N ALA A 138 0.08 0.49 -8.84
CA ALA A 138 -0.35 1.79 -9.38
C ALA A 138 -1.72 1.64 -10.05
N PHE A 139 -2.57 2.65 -9.94
CA PHE A 139 -3.80 2.71 -10.72
C PHE A 139 -3.54 3.24 -12.13
N THR A 140 -4.35 2.79 -13.10
CA THR A 140 -4.52 3.52 -14.35
C THR A 140 -5.21 4.88 -14.08
N PRO A 141 -5.04 5.91 -14.93
CA PRO A 141 -5.60 7.25 -14.65
C PRO A 141 -7.12 7.28 -14.45
N ASP A 142 -7.83 6.36 -15.13
CA ASP A 142 -9.28 6.13 -15.03
C ASP A 142 -9.68 5.23 -13.85
N GLU A 143 -8.70 4.73 -13.08
CA GLU A 143 -8.87 3.78 -11.98
C GLU A 143 -9.60 2.48 -12.38
N LYS A 144 -9.63 2.17 -13.67
CA LYS A 144 -10.22 0.91 -14.13
C LYS A 144 -9.39 -0.31 -13.72
N TYR A 145 -8.07 -0.15 -13.71
CA TYR A 145 -7.15 -1.21 -13.33
C TYR A 145 -6.19 -0.75 -12.23
N VAL A 146 -5.83 -1.69 -11.34
CA VAL A 146 -4.62 -1.61 -10.54
C VAL A 146 -3.56 -2.55 -11.13
N ILE A 147 -2.36 -2.04 -11.30
CA ILE A 147 -1.20 -2.75 -11.86
C ILE A 147 -0.31 -3.18 -10.70
N ALA A 148 -0.01 -4.48 -10.61
CA ALA A 148 0.86 -5.06 -9.60
C ALA A 148 2.18 -5.51 -10.23
N THR A 149 3.33 -5.12 -9.64
CA THR A 149 4.66 -5.60 -10.07
C THR A 149 5.00 -6.90 -9.37
N ASN A 150 5.42 -7.92 -10.12
CA ASN A 150 5.73 -9.26 -9.63
C ASN A 150 7.22 -9.55 -9.86
N GLY A 151 8.03 -9.29 -8.83
CA GLY A 151 9.50 -9.28 -8.95
C GLY A 151 10.09 -10.61 -9.38
N ASN A 152 9.61 -11.74 -8.84
CA ASN A 152 10.23 -13.04 -9.11
C ASN A 152 9.67 -13.74 -10.36
N SER A 153 8.52 -13.30 -10.90
CA SER A 153 7.98 -13.80 -12.16
C SER A 153 8.23 -12.88 -13.35
N ASN A 154 8.88 -11.72 -13.13
CA ASN A 154 9.29 -10.79 -14.18
C ASN A 154 8.11 -10.28 -15.03
N ASP A 155 6.99 -10.03 -14.40
CA ASP A 155 5.78 -9.56 -15.05
C ASP A 155 5.03 -8.50 -14.23
N VAL A 156 4.02 -7.91 -14.84
CA VAL A 156 3.02 -7.09 -14.16
C VAL A 156 1.64 -7.68 -14.38
N THR A 157 0.82 -7.68 -13.34
CA THR A 157 -0.58 -8.14 -13.40
C THR A 157 -1.52 -6.95 -13.35
N PHE A 158 -2.46 -6.90 -14.31
CA PHE A 158 -3.57 -5.94 -14.31
C PHE A 158 -4.76 -6.58 -13.61
N ILE A 159 -5.28 -5.91 -12.59
CA ILE A 159 -6.47 -6.31 -11.83
C ILE A 159 -7.57 -5.30 -12.12
N ASP A 160 -8.74 -5.77 -12.54
CA ASP A 160 -9.92 -4.91 -12.71
C ASP A 160 -10.43 -4.46 -11.33
N VAL A 161 -10.50 -3.15 -11.11
CA VAL A 161 -10.85 -2.56 -9.80
C VAL A 161 -12.30 -2.84 -9.40
N GLN A 162 -13.20 -2.98 -10.37
CA GLN A 162 -14.61 -3.22 -10.10
C GLN A 162 -14.87 -4.67 -9.70
N SER A 163 -14.40 -5.63 -10.49
CA SER A 163 -14.60 -7.06 -10.25
C SER A 163 -13.63 -7.64 -9.23
N GLY A 164 -12.42 -7.06 -9.10
CA GLY A 164 -11.31 -7.61 -8.32
C GLY A 164 -10.66 -8.83 -8.97
N GLU A 165 -10.85 -9.02 -10.29
CA GLU A 165 -10.28 -10.15 -11.02
C GLU A 165 -9.00 -9.75 -11.76
N PRO A 166 -7.97 -10.62 -11.78
CA PRO A 166 -6.81 -10.41 -12.63
C PRO A 166 -7.20 -10.64 -14.08
N VAL A 167 -7.02 -9.64 -14.94
CA VAL A 167 -7.46 -9.70 -16.35
C VAL A 167 -6.32 -9.97 -17.31
N LYS A 168 -5.09 -9.64 -16.92
CA LYS A 168 -3.91 -9.82 -17.78
C LYS A 168 -2.63 -9.81 -16.96
N SER A 169 -1.66 -10.66 -17.32
CA SER A 169 -0.26 -10.52 -16.93
C SER A 169 0.59 -10.26 -18.18
N THR A 170 1.57 -9.38 -18.05
CA THR A 170 2.45 -8.98 -19.16
C THR A 170 3.89 -9.08 -18.71
N PRO A 171 4.73 -9.86 -19.40
CA PRO A 171 6.17 -9.91 -19.13
C PRO A 171 6.80 -8.52 -19.27
N VAL A 172 7.75 -8.22 -18.37
CA VAL A 172 8.54 -6.98 -18.38
C VAL A 172 10.02 -7.32 -18.15
N GLY A 173 10.83 -6.33 -17.82
CA GLY A 173 12.24 -6.57 -17.43
C GLY A 173 12.38 -7.41 -16.17
N GLU A 174 13.61 -7.80 -15.86
CA GLU A 174 13.93 -8.62 -14.70
C GLU A 174 13.66 -7.87 -13.39
N LEU A 175 13.11 -8.60 -12.40
CA LEU A 175 12.87 -8.15 -11.03
C LEU A 175 12.15 -6.79 -10.93
N PRO A 176 11.00 -6.58 -11.59
CA PRO A 176 10.26 -5.33 -11.51
C PRO A 176 9.86 -5.05 -10.05
N TRP A 177 10.32 -3.90 -9.54
CA TRP A 177 10.03 -3.51 -8.16
C TRP A 177 8.91 -2.47 -8.08
N GLY A 178 8.98 -1.44 -8.91
CA GLY A 178 8.03 -0.32 -8.89
C GLY A 178 7.31 -0.13 -10.22
N VAL A 179 6.18 0.56 -10.17
CA VAL A 179 5.39 0.96 -11.32
C VAL A 179 4.87 2.37 -11.13
N VAL A 180 4.95 3.17 -12.17
CA VAL A 180 4.33 4.49 -12.25
C VAL A 180 3.52 4.58 -13.53
N VAL A 181 2.43 5.33 -13.47
CA VAL A 181 1.56 5.59 -14.62
C VAL A 181 1.56 7.08 -14.88
N GLN A 182 1.78 7.47 -16.14
CA GLN A 182 1.77 8.87 -16.52
C GLN A 182 0.36 9.46 -16.31
N PRO A 183 0.24 10.59 -15.60
CA PRO A 183 -1.04 11.30 -15.51
C PRO A 183 -1.51 11.74 -16.92
N GLN A 184 -2.80 11.67 -17.15
CA GLN A 184 -3.41 12.24 -18.39
C GLN A 184 -3.69 13.71 -18.22
#